data_9e5d28547101011fc608ca2c2d26ffa2
#
_entry.id   9e5d28547101011fc608ca2c2d26ffa2
#
_cell.length_a   1.000
_cell.length_b   1.000
_cell.length_c   1.000
_cell.angle_alpha   90.00
_cell.angle_beta   90.00
_cell.angle_gamma   90.00
#
_symmetry.space_group_name_H-M   'P 1'
#
loop_
_entity.id
_entity.type
_entity.pdbx_description
1 polymer ?
#
loop_
_entity_poly.entity_id
_entity_poly.type
_entity_poly.pdbx_seq_one_letter_code
_entity_poly.pdbx_strand_id
1 'polypeptide(L)'
;MRSSDVATPTGGRHPLHAGFTLLELITVIMIVGILAAVALPNYKAAILAAREATLTQDLFLFRDVIDQFYADKGRYPASLDEVKEQGYLRKIPADPMTGQADWEVVYAEPDPDDPTAQPGIYDVKSASTATSQRGTPYNEW
;
A
#
# COMPACT_ATOMS: atom_id res chain seq x y z
N MET A 1 -38.39 12.33 -81.43
CA MET A 1 -38.65 12.43 -80.02
C MET A 1 -37.44 11.86 -79.28
N ARG A 2 -36.53 12.74 -78.78
CA ARG A 2 -35.26 12.36 -78.14
C ARG A 2 -35.36 12.82 -76.70
N SER A 3 -35.40 11.86 -75.77
CA SER A 3 -35.22 12.11 -74.34
C SER A 3 -33.72 12.31 -74.02
N SER A 4 -33.43 13.44 -73.44
CA SER A 4 -32.08 13.78 -72.95
C SER A 4 -31.99 13.35 -71.48
N ASP A 5 -31.26 12.29 -71.22
CA ASP A 5 -30.87 11.90 -69.86
C ASP A 5 -29.75 12.84 -69.38
N VAL A 6 -30.10 13.69 -68.42
CA VAL A 6 -29.12 14.52 -67.70
C VAL A 6 -28.60 13.73 -66.51
N ALA A 7 -27.39 13.19 -66.64
CA ALA A 7 -26.66 12.57 -65.52
C ALA A 7 -26.17 13.65 -64.54
N THR A 8 -26.67 13.58 -63.32
CA THR A 8 -26.21 14.40 -62.19
C THR A 8 -24.87 13.83 -61.67
N PRO A 9 -23.79 14.58 -61.53
CA PRO A 9 -22.60 14.10 -60.89
C PRO A 9 -22.77 14.09 -59.37
N THR A 10 -22.75 12.89 -58.78
CA THR A 10 -22.68 12.69 -57.36
C THR A 10 -21.29 13.12 -56.87
N GLY A 11 -21.19 14.31 -56.31
CA GLY A 11 -19.99 14.82 -55.68
C GLY A 11 -19.69 14.05 -54.40
N GLY A 12 -18.79 13.06 -54.49
CA GLY A 12 -18.25 12.37 -53.35
C GLY A 12 -17.47 13.35 -52.45
N ARG A 13 -18.02 13.66 -51.30
CA ARG A 13 -17.28 14.40 -50.26
C ARG A 13 -16.22 13.45 -49.71
N HIS A 14 -15.00 13.60 -50.11
CA HIS A 14 -13.86 12.96 -49.46
C HIS A 14 -13.74 13.54 -48.06
N PRO A 15 -13.76 12.71 -46.99
CA PRO A 15 -13.47 13.23 -45.66
C PRO A 15 -12.03 13.76 -45.65
N LEU A 16 -11.89 15.04 -45.33
CA LEU A 16 -10.61 15.67 -45.10
C LEU A 16 -10.02 14.98 -43.85
N HIS A 17 -9.06 14.08 -44.07
CA HIS A 17 -8.23 13.58 -43.00
C HIS A 17 -7.37 14.79 -42.54
N ALA A 18 -7.83 15.44 -41.46
CA ALA A 18 -7.04 16.44 -40.77
C ALA A 18 -5.88 15.70 -40.07
N GLY A 19 -4.72 15.71 -40.69
CA GLY A 19 -3.49 15.21 -40.07
C GLY A 19 -3.03 16.16 -38.98
N PHE A 20 -2.50 15.65 -37.87
CA PHE A 20 -1.88 16.45 -36.82
C PHE A 20 -0.66 17.20 -37.37
N THR A 21 -0.49 18.46 -36.97
CA THR A 21 0.73 19.19 -37.27
C THR A 21 1.84 18.80 -36.32
N LEU A 22 3.11 18.90 -36.78
CA LEU A 22 4.27 18.63 -35.93
C LEU A 22 4.28 19.55 -34.69
N LEU A 23 3.88 20.81 -34.87
CA LEU A 23 3.79 21.78 -33.77
C LEU A 23 2.75 21.35 -32.71
N GLU A 24 1.59 20.86 -33.15
CA GLU A 24 0.54 20.39 -32.26
C GLU A 24 1.04 19.18 -31.43
N LEU A 25 1.74 18.21 -32.04
CA LEU A 25 2.33 17.09 -31.36
C LEU A 25 3.35 17.54 -30.31
N ILE A 26 4.29 18.45 -30.69
CA ILE A 26 5.31 18.97 -29.77
C ILE A 26 4.65 19.70 -28.59
N THR A 27 3.61 20.47 -28.83
CA THR A 27 2.89 21.20 -27.78
C THR A 27 2.24 20.23 -26.81
N VAL A 28 1.61 19.16 -27.31
CA VAL A 28 0.97 18.14 -26.45
C VAL A 28 2.00 17.41 -25.59
N ILE A 29 3.12 16.94 -26.16
CA ILE A 29 4.15 16.25 -25.38
C ILE A 29 4.81 17.18 -24.35
N MET A 30 4.95 18.47 -24.65
CA MET A 30 5.47 19.45 -23.71
C MET A 30 4.52 19.62 -22.50
N ILE A 31 3.21 19.75 -22.74
CA ILE A 31 2.19 19.85 -21.67
C ILE A 31 2.17 18.58 -20.83
N VAL A 32 2.16 17.40 -21.47
CA VAL A 32 2.21 16.11 -20.76
C VAL A 32 3.47 15.98 -19.91
N GLY A 33 4.62 16.42 -20.43
CA GLY A 33 5.88 16.43 -19.69
C GLY A 33 5.84 17.28 -18.42
N ILE A 34 5.26 18.48 -18.51
CA ILE A 34 5.09 19.37 -17.35
C ILE A 34 4.15 18.75 -16.31
N LEU A 35 3.01 18.21 -16.74
CA LEU A 35 2.06 17.55 -15.84
C LEU A 35 2.68 16.33 -15.16
N ALA A 36 3.43 15.51 -15.90
CA ALA A 36 4.13 14.35 -15.35
C ALA A 36 5.18 14.75 -14.30
N ALA A 37 5.91 15.83 -14.53
CA ALA A 37 6.93 16.33 -13.60
C ALA A 37 6.35 16.70 -12.21
N VAL A 38 5.12 17.19 -12.18
CA VAL A 38 4.40 17.53 -10.93
C VAL A 38 3.73 16.31 -10.32
N ALA A 39 3.22 15.37 -11.13
CA ALA A 39 2.47 14.22 -10.65
C ALA A 39 3.36 13.15 -9.96
N LEU A 40 4.56 12.91 -10.47
CA LEU A 40 5.44 11.85 -9.99
C LEU A 40 5.85 11.96 -8.51
N PRO A 41 6.29 13.12 -7.98
CA PRO A 41 6.68 13.23 -6.57
C PRO A 41 5.49 13.03 -5.63
N ASN A 42 4.32 13.56 -5.99
CA ASN A 42 3.10 13.41 -5.19
C ASN A 42 2.63 11.94 -5.13
N TYR A 43 2.80 11.19 -6.20
CA TYR A 43 2.45 9.77 -6.23
C TYR A 43 3.30 8.93 -5.27
N LYS A 44 4.62 9.16 -5.21
CA LYS A 44 5.53 8.47 -4.28
C LYS A 44 5.18 8.77 -2.82
N ALA A 45 4.91 10.01 -2.50
CA ALA A 45 4.50 10.42 -1.16
C ALA A 45 3.16 9.79 -0.75
N ALA A 46 2.19 9.70 -1.66
CA ALA A 46 0.90 9.07 -1.41
C ALA A 46 1.03 7.55 -1.14
N ILE A 47 1.88 6.84 -1.90
CA ILE A 47 2.16 5.42 -1.65
C ILE A 47 2.80 5.22 -0.28
N LEU A 48 3.78 6.05 0.08
CA LEU A 48 4.44 5.94 1.38
C LEU A 48 3.45 6.20 2.52
N ALA A 49 2.62 7.23 2.41
CA ALA A 49 1.56 7.50 3.38
C ALA A 49 0.56 6.34 3.53
N ALA A 50 0.19 5.69 2.42
CA ALA A 50 -0.68 4.51 2.45
C ALA A 50 -0.02 3.33 3.16
N ARG A 51 1.28 3.09 2.95
CA ARG A 51 2.03 2.04 3.65
C ARG A 51 2.15 2.33 5.15
N GLU A 52 2.41 3.58 5.53
CA GLU A 52 2.45 4.01 6.93
C GLU A 52 1.11 3.81 7.63
N ALA A 53 0.00 4.12 6.95
CA ALA A 53 -1.34 3.88 7.47
C ALA A 53 -1.60 2.37 7.67
N THR A 54 -1.20 1.53 6.71
CA THR A 54 -1.30 0.07 6.83
C THR A 54 -0.46 -0.45 8.00
N LEU A 55 0.79 0.01 8.14
CA LEU A 55 1.65 -0.36 9.26
C LEU A 55 1.00 -0.03 10.62
N THR A 56 0.47 1.18 10.75
CA THR A 56 -0.23 1.59 11.99
C THR A 56 -1.41 0.68 12.29
N GLN A 57 -2.19 0.30 11.27
CA GLN A 57 -3.32 -0.61 11.43
C GLN A 57 -2.88 -2.02 11.80
N ASP A 58 -1.82 -2.55 11.20
CA ASP A 58 -1.30 -3.88 11.50
C ASP A 58 -0.73 -3.95 12.93
N LEU A 59 0.01 -2.92 13.37
CA LEU A 59 0.50 -2.83 14.76
C LEU A 59 -0.64 -2.76 15.76
N PHE A 60 -1.69 -1.98 15.47
CA PHE A 60 -2.87 -1.92 16.31
C PHE A 60 -3.57 -3.29 16.39
N LEU A 61 -3.70 -3.99 15.27
CA LEU A 61 -4.26 -5.34 15.21
C LEU A 61 -3.46 -6.33 16.08
N PHE A 62 -2.13 -6.31 16.00
CA PHE A 62 -1.30 -7.18 16.83
C PHE A 62 -1.50 -6.91 18.32
N ARG A 63 -1.50 -5.65 18.72
CA ARG A 63 -1.72 -5.26 20.13
C ARG A 63 -3.08 -5.71 20.63
N ASP A 64 -4.12 -5.50 19.83
CA ASP A 64 -5.49 -5.92 20.17
C ASP A 64 -5.61 -7.44 20.34
N VAL A 65 -5.04 -8.23 19.43
CA VAL A 65 -5.12 -9.71 19.53
C VAL A 65 -4.22 -10.27 20.64
N ILE A 66 -3.09 -9.63 20.96
CA ILE A 66 -2.25 -10.00 22.12
C ILE A 66 -2.99 -9.72 23.42
N ASP A 67 -3.65 -8.59 23.53
CA ASP A 67 -4.45 -8.22 24.71
C ASP A 67 -5.64 -9.18 24.90
N GLN A 68 -6.34 -9.54 23.79
CA GLN A 68 -7.40 -10.55 23.84
C GLN A 68 -6.88 -11.92 24.29
N PHE A 69 -5.75 -12.35 23.73
CA PHE A 69 -5.11 -13.62 24.12
C PHE A 69 -4.77 -13.62 25.61
N TYR A 70 -4.20 -12.51 26.10
CA TYR A 70 -3.88 -12.36 27.52
C TYR A 70 -5.14 -12.40 28.42
N ALA A 71 -6.20 -11.71 28.00
CA ALA A 71 -7.47 -11.71 28.75
C ALA A 71 -8.09 -13.11 28.83
N ASP A 72 -7.99 -13.92 27.77
CA ASP A 72 -8.58 -15.26 27.71
C ASP A 72 -7.72 -16.34 28.38
N LYS A 73 -6.40 -16.22 28.28
CA LYS A 73 -5.44 -17.27 28.71
C LYS A 73 -4.70 -16.94 30.00
N GLY A 74 -4.74 -15.68 30.45
CA GLY A 74 -4.00 -15.20 31.62
C GLY A 74 -2.48 -15.15 31.45
N ARG A 75 -1.99 -15.28 30.21
CA ARG A 75 -0.58 -15.22 29.84
C ARG A 75 -0.40 -14.61 28.46
N TYR A 76 0.77 -14.10 28.18
CA TYR A 76 1.13 -13.66 26.83
C TYR A 76 1.42 -14.85 25.89
N PRO A 77 1.21 -14.70 24.57
CA PRO A 77 1.52 -15.75 23.60
C PRO A 77 3.03 -15.97 23.48
N ALA A 78 3.45 -17.22 23.30
CA ALA A 78 4.86 -17.56 23.12
C ALA A 78 5.39 -17.18 21.72
N SER A 79 4.49 -17.13 20.72
CA SER A 79 4.81 -16.74 19.35
C SER A 79 3.60 -16.15 18.64
N LEU A 80 3.84 -15.42 17.54
CA LEU A 80 2.75 -14.92 16.66
C LEU A 80 2.02 -16.09 15.97
N ASP A 81 2.70 -17.20 15.71
CA ASP A 81 2.06 -18.40 15.17
C ASP A 81 1.07 -19.02 16.18
N GLU A 82 1.35 -18.98 17.47
CA GLU A 82 0.39 -19.41 18.50
C GLU A 82 -0.90 -18.58 18.44
N VAL A 83 -0.79 -17.26 18.27
CA VAL A 83 -1.96 -16.37 18.14
C VAL A 83 -2.81 -16.74 16.92
N LYS A 84 -2.15 -17.11 15.82
CA LYS A 84 -2.81 -17.58 14.60
C LYS A 84 -3.46 -18.95 14.79
N GLU A 85 -2.77 -19.90 15.37
CA GLU A 85 -3.26 -21.28 15.61
C GLU A 85 -4.44 -21.33 16.57
N GLN A 86 -4.47 -20.44 17.56
CA GLN A 86 -5.58 -20.29 18.50
C GLN A 86 -6.78 -19.52 17.91
N GLY A 87 -6.66 -19.01 16.67
CA GLY A 87 -7.76 -18.38 15.94
C GLY A 87 -7.98 -16.90 16.22
N TYR A 88 -7.12 -16.24 16.99
CA TYR A 88 -7.20 -14.78 17.21
C TYR A 88 -6.80 -14.00 15.96
N LEU A 89 -5.92 -14.56 15.12
CA LEU A 89 -5.47 -13.99 13.89
C LEU A 89 -5.62 -14.99 12.74
N ARG A 90 -6.21 -14.59 11.63
CA ARG A 90 -6.36 -15.49 10.46
C ARG A 90 -5.04 -15.78 9.77
N LYS A 91 -4.20 -14.78 9.67
CA LYS A 91 -2.85 -14.83 9.10
C LYS A 91 -2.01 -13.71 9.69
N ILE A 92 -0.71 -13.95 9.78
CA ILE A 92 0.24 -12.89 10.12
C ILE A 92 0.41 -12.02 8.88
N PRO A 93 0.06 -10.72 8.92
CA PRO A 93 0.25 -9.82 7.79
C PRO A 93 1.74 -9.62 7.50
N ALA A 94 2.06 -9.27 6.25
CA ALA A 94 3.41 -8.83 5.90
C ALA A 94 3.60 -7.36 6.33
N ASP A 95 4.77 -7.04 6.88
CA ASP A 95 5.14 -5.66 7.18
C ASP A 95 5.16 -4.84 5.87
N PRO A 96 4.36 -3.78 5.72
CA PRO A 96 4.31 -2.99 4.49
C PRO A 96 5.61 -2.25 4.19
N MET A 97 6.53 -2.13 5.17
CA MET A 97 7.82 -1.48 4.98
C MET A 97 8.90 -2.42 4.47
N THR A 98 8.93 -3.68 4.93
CA THR A 98 9.89 -4.71 4.49
C THR A 98 9.33 -5.60 3.37
N GLY A 99 8.01 -5.72 3.27
CA GLY A 99 7.31 -6.62 2.36
C GLY A 99 7.30 -8.08 2.81
N GLN A 100 7.76 -8.37 4.03
CA GLN A 100 7.85 -9.72 4.62
C GLN A 100 7.15 -9.75 5.98
N ALA A 101 6.83 -10.95 6.46
CA ALA A 101 6.28 -11.14 7.82
C ALA A 101 7.41 -11.29 8.86
N ASP A 102 8.32 -10.32 8.88
CA ASP A 102 9.55 -10.28 9.68
C ASP A 102 9.43 -9.33 10.89
N TRP A 103 8.28 -9.40 11.56
CA TRP A 103 7.98 -8.54 12.70
C TRP A 103 8.97 -8.72 13.84
N GLU A 104 9.41 -7.61 14.43
CA GLU A 104 10.18 -7.62 15.66
C GLU A 104 9.26 -7.77 16.86
N VAL A 105 9.49 -8.81 17.67
CA VAL A 105 8.66 -9.11 18.85
C VAL A 105 9.34 -8.59 20.11
N VAL A 106 8.55 -7.98 20.99
CA VAL A 106 8.98 -7.53 22.30
C VAL A 106 8.37 -8.43 23.35
N TYR A 107 9.23 -9.02 24.19
CA TYR A 107 8.80 -9.93 25.26
C TYR A 107 8.46 -9.16 26.53
N ALA A 108 7.46 -9.66 27.26
CA ALA A 108 7.14 -9.16 28.59
C ALA A 108 8.29 -9.42 29.57
N GLU A 109 8.35 -8.61 30.62
CA GLU A 109 9.27 -8.89 31.73
C GLU A 109 8.93 -10.25 32.38
N PRO A 110 9.95 -11.03 32.83
CA PRO A 110 9.71 -12.27 33.55
C PRO A 110 8.83 -12.04 34.80
N ASP A 111 7.89 -12.96 35.04
CA ASP A 111 7.06 -12.89 36.24
C ASP A 111 7.95 -13.09 37.47
N PRO A 112 7.95 -12.14 38.43
CA PRO A 112 8.71 -12.27 39.66
C PRO A 112 8.31 -13.50 40.51
N ASP A 113 7.04 -13.93 40.40
CA ASP A 113 6.48 -15.05 41.13
C ASP A 113 6.74 -16.39 40.43
N ASP A 114 7.05 -16.39 39.12
CA ASP A 114 7.44 -17.59 38.37
C ASP A 114 8.61 -17.31 37.43
N PRO A 115 9.86 -17.25 37.93
CA PRO A 115 11.04 -16.97 37.11
C PRO A 115 11.38 -18.10 36.13
N THR A 116 10.66 -19.24 36.15
CA THR A 116 10.82 -20.34 35.19
C THR A 116 9.87 -20.24 34.00
N ALA A 117 8.84 -19.41 34.09
CA ALA A 117 7.92 -19.12 32.97
C ALA A 117 8.67 -18.40 31.84
N GLN A 118 8.53 -18.90 30.63
CA GLN A 118 9.06 -18.21 29.47
C GLN A 118 8.25 -16.92 29.24
N PRO A 119 8.92 -15.76 29.10
CA PRO A 119 8.25 -14.51 28.82
C PRO A 119 7.53 -14.60 27.46
N GLY A 120 6.25 -14.23 27.43
CA GLY A 120 5.48 -14.18 26.21
C GLY A 120 5.62 -12.84 25.48
N ILE A 121 5.13 -12.78 24.26
CA ILE A 121 5.14 -11.58 23.42
C ILE A 121 4.15 -10.55 23.94
N TYR A 122 4.66 -9.42 24.35
CA TYR A 122 3.90 -8.28 24.88
C TYR A 122 3.58 -7.25 23.82
N ASP A 123 4.50 -7.00 22.85
CA ASP A 123 4.32 -6.01 21.79
C ASP A 123 5.01 -6.48 20.50
N VAL A 124 4.64 -5.83 19.40
CA VAL A 124 5.20 -6.10 18.08
C VAL A 124 5.58 -4.78 17.43
N LYS A 125 6.71 -4.75 16.73
CA LYS A 125 7.23 -3.59 16.00
C LYS A 125 7.57 -3.97 14.56
N SER A 126 7.70 -2.96 13.69
CA SER A 126 8.25 -3.15 12.35
C SER A 126 9.74 -3.51 12.43
N ALA A 127 10.20 -4.43 11.58
CA ALA A 127 11.62 -4.73 11.43
C ALA A 127 12.38 -3.66 10.62
N SER A 128 11.66 -2.70 10.01
CA SER A 128 12.25 -1.65 9.19
C SER A 128 12.89 -0.56 10.06
N THR A 129 14.17 -0.28 9.83
CA THR A 129 14.91 0.85 10.43
C THR A 129 14.78 2.15 9.63
N ALA A 130 14.01 2.14 8.53
CA ALA A 130 13.77 3.33 7.71
C ALA A 130 12.97 4.37 8.50
N THR A 131 13.12 5.63 8.12
CA THR A 131 12.48 6.76 8.79
C THR A 131 11.17 7.12 8.11
N SER A 132 10.14 7.34 8.90
CA SER A 132 8.82 7.78 8.45
C SER A 132 8.83 9.22 7.93
N GLN A 133 7.74 9.63 7.26
CA GLN A 133 7.54 11.03 6.84
C GLN A 133 7.54 12.02 8.02
N ARG A 134 7.29 11.52 9.24
CA ARG A 134 7.30 12.32 10.49
C ARG A 134 8.67 12.37 11.16
N GLY A 135 9.68 11.68 10.61
CA GLY A 135 11.04 11.66 11.12
C GLY A 135 11.31 10.63 12.22
N THR A 136 10.36 9.74 12.53
CA THR A 136 10.55 8.63 13.49
C THR A 136 10.87 7.33 12.76
N PRO A 137 11.81 6.50 13.23
CA PRO A 137 12.06 5.17 12.66
C PRO A 137 10.84 4.26 12.84
N TYR A 138 10.59 3.36 11.86
CA TYR A 138 9.42 2.46 11.94
C TYR A 138 9.55 1.40 13.04
N ASN A 139 10.76 1.00 13.40
CA ASN A 139 11.01 0.07 14.51
C ASN A 139 10.80 0.68 15.91
N GLU A 140 10.40 1.94 15.97
CA GLU A 140 10.02 2.61 17.22
C GLU A 140 8.49 2.81 17.34
N TRP A 141 7.73 2.38 16.34
CA TRP A 141 6.26 2.55 16.28
C TRP A 141 5.51 1.56 17.15
#